data_9419d56f3a393cc19891916363c1c239
#
_entry.id   9419d56f3a393cc19891916363c1c239
#
_cell.length_a   1.000
_cell.length_b   1.000
_cell.length_c   1.000
_cell.angle_alpha   90.00
_cell.angle_beta   90.00
_cell.angle_gamma   90.00
#
_symmetry.space_group_name_H-M   'P 1'
#
loop_
_entity.id
_entity.type
_entity.pdbx_description
1 polymer ?
#
loop_
_entity_poly.entity_id
_entity_poly.type
_entity_poly.pdbx_seq_one_letter_code
_entity_poly.pdbx_strand_id
1 'polypeptide(L)'
;MCIRDRRGADAIKIDLEDAVAPKEKDTARKLVKDAAQLVSRGSADVLVRINRPLRMAVADIESSIWPEVCGLVLPKVDSADQINFLCEIITELEEERGLDIGHTKLMVLIETPRGYSNVRSIASSSKRLSAIALGQEDFSAEMGMLEPEGMSLLSYYQTVQVAAREAGILPIGYPGSIAEFTDLELFRSNAMVARRLGFDGGACIHPRQVPILNEAFTPTESEINRAEAMVKVYDEAMAAGDGAVAFEGKMIDVPVVARAQRVLDIRDIIRAKKNAGV
;
A
#
# COMPACT_ATOMS: atom_id res chain seq x y z
N MET A 1 2.55 -19.75 -8.90
CA MET A 1 1.48 -18.91 -8.34
C MET A 1 1.02 -19.40 -6.96
N CYS A 2 0.80 -20.67 -6.74
CA CYS A 2 0.26 -21.19 -5.46
C CYS A 2 1.16 -21.05 -4.20
N ILE A 3 2.33 -20.44 -4.27
CA ILE A 3 3.25 -20.33 -3.12
C ILE A 3 3.07 -18.98 -2.40
N ARG A 4 2.53 -17.95 -3.05
CA ARG A 4 2.41 -16.59 -2.48
C ARG A 4 1.18 -16.45 -1.58
N ASP A 5 0.05 -17.02 -1.95
CA ASP A 5 -1.22 -17.00 -1.22
C ASP A 5 -1.15 -17.70 0.15
N ARG A 6 -0.28 -18.73 0.29
CA ARG A 6 -0.07 -19.46 1.55
C ARG A 6 0.95 -18.82 2.51
N ARG A 7 1.50 -17.65 2.17
CA ARG A 7 2.54 -16.97 2.97
C ARG A 7 1.99 -15.82 3.83
N GLY A 8 0.68 -15.57 3.79
CA GLY A 8 0.05 -14.54 4.61
C GLY A 8 0.30 -13.10 4.13
N ALA A 9 0.47 -12.90 2.82
CA ALA A 9 0.46 -11.56 2.26
C ALA A 9 -0.95 -10.98 2.32
N ASP A 10 -1.10 -9.70 2.70
CA ASP A 10 -2.42 -9.03 2.74
C ASP A 10 -2.99 -8.80 1.34
N ALA A 11 -2.13 -8.55 0.35
CA ALA A 11 -2.52 -8.39 -1.04
C ALA A 11 -1.56 -9.10 -1.98
N ILE A 12 -2.09 -9.63 -3.08
CA ILE A 12 -1.32 -10.23 -4.17
C ILE A 12 -1.55 -9.42 -5.44
N LYS A 13 -0.45 -8.99 -6.05
CA LYS A 13 -0.47 -8.21 -7.28
C LYS A 13 -0.21 -9.13 -8.48
N ILE A 14 -1.22 -9.27 -9.36
CA ILE A 14 -1.08 -9.83 -10.71
C ILE A 14 -0.45 -8.74 -11.58
N ASP A 15 0.61 -9.07 -12.30
CA ASP A 15 1.35 -8.08 -13.07
C ASP A 15 1.08 -8.24 -14.57
N LEU A 16 0.63 -7.15 -15.22
CA LEU A 16 0.51 -7.04 -16.67
C LEU A 16 1.58 -6.12 -17.27
N GLU A 17 2.38 -5.44 -16.41
CA GLU A 17 3.39 -4.48 -16.82
C GLU A 17 4.76 -5.15 -17.02
N ASP A 18 5.80 -4.68 -16.37
CA ASP A 18 7.20 -4.98 -16.67
C ASP A 18 7.59 -6.46 -16.60
N ALA A 19 6.92 -7.25 -15.74
CA ALA A 19 7.18 -8.69 -15.67
C ALA A 19 6.63 -9.50 -16.87
N VAL A 20 5.86 -8.87 -17.77
CA VAL A 20 5.26 -9.52 -18.95
C VAL A 20 5.91 -9.02 -20.22
N ALA A 21 6.52 -9.91 -21.00
CA ALA A 21 7.11 -9.57 -22.28
C ALA A 21 6.07 -8.96 -23.26
N PRO A 22 6.46 -7.98 -24.11
CA PRO A 22 5.51 -7.28 -25.00
C PRO A 22 4.62 -8.21 -25.85
N LYS A 23 5.18 -9.30 -26.37
CA LYS A 23 4.46 -10.30 -27.18
C LYS A 23 3.46 -11.15 -26.39
N GLU A 24 3.58 -11.19 -25.08
CA GLU A 24 2.72 -12.01 -24.19
C GLU A 24 1.62 -11.18 -23.51
N LYS A 25 1.55 -9.87 -23.74
CA LYS A 25 0.57 -8.98 -23.11
C LYS A 25 -0.87 -9.45 -23.29
N ASP A 26 -1.25 -9.80 -24.53
CA ASP A 26 -2.61 -10.26 -24.85
C ASP A 26 -2.91 -11.62 -24.21
N THR A 27 -1.93 -12.50 -24.14
CA THR A 27 -2.07 -13.80 -23.43
C THR A 27 -2.25 -13.57 -21.93
N ALA A 28 -1.46 -12.67 -21.34
CA ALA A 28 -1.54 -12.34 -19.92
C ALA A 28 -2.92 -11.75 -19.56
N ARG A 29 -3.48 -10.84 -20.36
CA ARG A 29 -4.83 -10.29 -20.17
C ARG A 29 -5.90 -11.38 -20.07
N LYS A 30 -5.87 -12.36 -20.98
CA LYS A 30 -6.83 -13.48 -20.99
C LYS A 30 -6.77 -14.35 -19.74
N LEU A 31 -5.63 -14.36 -19.06
CA LEU A 31 -5.42 -15.16 -17.85
C LEU A 31 -5.81 -14.43 -16.55
N VAL A 32 -6.07 -13.11 -16.59
CA VAL A 32 -6.32 -12.31 -15.38
C VAL A 32 -7.50 -12.85 -14.58
N LYS A 33 -8.64 -13.11 -15.23
CA LYS A 33 -9.85 -13.58 -14.56
C LYS A 33 -9.61 -14.89 -13.81
N ASP A 34 -9.07 -15.89 -14.49
CA ASP A 34 -8.81 -17.20 -13.89
C ASP A 34 -7.76 -17.12 -12.79
N ALA A 35 -6.74 -16.26 -12.99
CA ALA A 35 -5.70 -16.01 -12.01
C ALA A 35 -6.28 -15.33 -10.75
N ALA A 36 -7.17 -14.34 -10.92
CA ALA A 36 -7.83 -13.66 -9.82
C ALA A 36 -8.71 -14.64 -9.02
N GLN A 37 -9.51 -15.46 -9.68
CA GLN A 37 -10.33 -16.49 -9.04
C GLN A 37 -9.49 -17.54 -8.28
N LEU A 38 -8.32 -17.87 -8.79
CA LEU A 38 -7.43 -18.82 -8.10
C LEU A 38 -6.80 -18.17 -6.85
N VAL A 39 -6.37 -16.92 -6.95
CA VAL A 39 -5.67 -16.19 -5.89
C VAL A 39 -6.65 -15.78 -4.78
N SER A 40 -7.88 -15.39 -5.12
CA SER A 40 -8.91 -14.97 -4.15
C SER A 40 -9.39 -16.09 -3.22
N ARG A 41 -9.07 -17.36 -3.54
CA ARG A 41 -9.34 -18.49 -2.63
C ARG A 41 -8.48 -18.47 -1.36
N GLY A 42 -7.35 -17.77 -1.40
CA GLY A 42 -6.62 -17.37 -0.21
C GLY A 42 -7.25 -16.07 0.33
N SER A 43 -6.92 -15.69 1.52
CA SER A 43 -7.47 -14.52 2.19
C SER A 43 -6.88 -13.17 1.74
N ALA A 44 -6.01 -13.17 0.73
CA ALA A 44 -5.35 -11.98 0.23
C ALA A 44 -6.21 -11.23 -0.78
N ASP A 45 -6.20 -9.91 -0.69
CA ASP A 45 -6.78 -9.03 -1.70
C ASP A 45 -6.06 -9.20 -3.06
N VAL A 46 -6.82 -9.18 -4.15
CA VAL A 46 -6.26 -9.30 -5.49
C VAL A 46 -6.17 -7.94 -6.14
N LEU A 47 -4.96 -7.53 -6.48
CA LEU A 47 -4.67 -6.32 -7.24
C LEU A 47 -4.14 -6.69 -8.62
N VAL A 48 -4.38 -5.84 -9.63
CA VAL A 48 -3.79 -6.00 -10.97
C VAL A 48 -2.98 -4.76 -11.31
N ARG A 49 -1.67 -4.91 -11.58
CA ARG A 49 -0.85 -3.81 -12.12
C ARG A 49 -1.00 -3.75 -13.63
N ILE A 50 -1.52 -2.63 -14.12
CA ILE A 50 -1.78 -2.38 -15.53
C ILE A 50 -0.59 -1.69 -16.21
N ASN A 51 -0.61 -1.63 -17.54
CA ASN A 51 0.39 -0.89 -18.30
C ASN A 51 0.08 0.62 -18.32
N ARG A 52 1.13 1.45 -18.45
CA ARG A 52 1.00 2.91 -18.46
C ARG A 52 0.48 3.48 -19.79
N PRO A 53 0.91 3.02 -21.00
CA PRO A 53 0.39 3.56 -22.25
C PRO A 53 -1.12 3.42 -22.35
N LEU A 54 -1.85 4.52 -22.61
CA LEU A 54 -3.31 4.60 -22.47
C LEU A 54 -4.07 3.49 -23.20
N ARG A 55 -3.70 3.16 -24.45
CA ARG A 55 -4.34 2.05 -25.17
C ARG A 55 -4.15 0.69 -24.51
N MET A 56 -3.01 0.48 -23.88
CA MET A 56 -2.74 -0.75 -23.11
C MET A 56 -3.49 -0.71 -21.79
N ALA A 57 -3.49 0.44 -21.10
CA ALA A 57 -4.22 0.62 -19.87
C ALA A 57 -5.71 0.31 -20.02
N VAL A 58 -6.36 0.80 -21.09
CA VAL A 58 -7.77 0.50 -21.38
C VAL A 58 -7.97 -1.01 -21.54
N ALA A 59 -7.18 -1.68 -22.38
CA ALA A 59 -7.30 -3.12 -22.59
C ALA A 59 -7.00 -3.95 -21.31
N ASP A 60 -6.09 -3.47 -20.47
CA ASP A 60 -5.78 -4.09 -19.18
C ASP A 60 -6.95 -3.92 -18.19
N ILE A 61 -7.57 -2.74 -18.14
CA ILE A 61 -8.73 -2.45 -17.30
C ILE A 61 -9.90 -3.34 -17.74
N GLU A 62 -10.21 -3.41 -19.03
CA GLU A 62 -11.24 -4.29 -19.59
C GLU A 62 -11.03 -5.76 -19.18
N SER A 63 -9.80 -6.21 -19.08
CA SER A 63 -9.49 -7.58 -18.64
C SER A 63 -9.50 -7.80 -17.14
N SER A 64 -9.54 -6.73 -16.33
CA SER A 64 -9.23 -6.77 -14.90
C SER A 64 -10.38 -6.43 -13.96
N ILE A 65 -11.50 -5.84 -14.42
CA ILE A 65 -12.63 -5.49 -13.57
C ILE A 65 -13.51 -6.72 -13.32
N TRP A 66 -13.24 -7.47 -12.26
CA TRP A 66 -13.96 -8.68 -11.86
C TRP A 66 -14.25 -8.64 -10.35
N PRO A 67 -15.28 -9.39 -9.85
CA PRO A 67 -15.61 -9.41 -8.43
C PRO A 67 -14.43 -9.76 -7.51
N GLU A 68 -13.52 -10.61 -7.99
CA GLU A 68 -12.36 -11.06 -7.23
C GLU A 68 -11.20 -10.05 -7.23
N VAL A 69 -11.24 -9.03 -8.10
CA VAL A 69 -10.19 -8.00 -8.18
C VAL A 69 -10.65 -6.77 -7.41
N CYS A 70 -10.08 -6.55 -6.23
CA CYS A 70 -10.45 -5.43 -5.39
C CYS A 70 -9.79 -4.10 -5.80
N GLY A 71 -8.76 -4.13 -6.66
CA GLY A 71 -8.13 -2.89 -7.11
C GLY A 71 -7.12 -3.03 -8.23
N LEU A 72 -6.79 -1.87 -8.80
CA LEU A 72 -5.76 -1.72 -9.83
C LEU A 72 -4.56 -0.94 -9.29
N VAL A 73 -3.37 -1.32 -9.73
CA VAL A 73 -2.13 -0.59 -9.49
C VAL A 73 -1.75 0.17 -10.76
N LEU A 74 -1.74 1.49 -10.66
CA LEU A 74 -1.46 2.41 -11.77
C LEU A 74 0.01 2.84 -11.73
N PRO A 75 0.86 2.38 -12.66
CA PRO A 75 2.25 2.78 -12.72
C PRO A 75 2.42 4.15 -13.41
N LYS A 76 3.51 4.84 -13.11
CA LYS A 76 3.98 6.04 -13.80
C LYS A 76 2.88 7.12 -13.96
N VAL A 77 2.15 7.38 -12.86
CA VAL A 77 1.09 8.39 -12.85
C VAL A 77 1.70 9.79 -12.76
N ASP A 78 1.35 10.65 -13.72
CA ASP A 78 1.88 11.99 -13.87
C ASP A 78 0.91 13.11 -13.47
N SER A 79 -0.40 12.83 -13.42
CA SER A 79 -1.42 13.84 -13.12
C SER A 79 -2.72 13.25 -12.56
N ALA A 80 -3.51 14.09 -11.88
CA ALA A 80 -4.86 13.77 -11.44
C ALA A 80 -5.80 13.44 -12.60
N ASP A 81 -5.69 14.14 -13.74
CA ASP A 81 -6.54 13.93 -14.91
C ASP A 81 -6.39 12.52 -15.48
N GLN A 82 -5.16 11.98 -15.48
CA GLN A 82 -4.93 10.60 -15.90
C GLN A 82 -5.76 9.61 -15.07
N ILE A 83 -5.85 9.82 -13.76
CA ILE A 83 -6.66 8.97 -12.86
C ILE A 83 -8.13 9.15 -13.15
N ASN A 84 -8.60 10.39 -13.33
CA ASN A 84 -10.01 10.68 -13.57
C ASN A 84 -10.51 10.01 -14.85
N PHE A 85 -9.78 10.08 -15.95
CA PHE A 85 -10.12 9.35 -17.20
C PHE A 85 -10.20 7.84 -17.01
N LEU A 86 -9.27 7.24 -16.26
CA LEU A 86 -9.33 5.81 -16.00
C LEU A 86 -10.52 5.45 -15.08
N CYS A 87 -10.88 6.32 -14.14
CA CYS A 87 -12.05 6.12 -13.28
C CYS A 87 -13.37 6.09 -14.05
N GLU A 88 -13.51 6.87 -15.15
CA GLU A 88 -14.69 6.82 -16.02
C GLU A 88 -14.84 5.41 -16.62
N ILE A 89 -13.78 4.89 -17.24
CA ILE A 89 -13.77 3.54 -17.85
C ILE A 89 -14.06 2.45 -16.79
N ILE A 90 -13.48 2.58 -15.61
CA ILE A 90 -13.70 1.62 -14.52
C ILE A 90 -15.18 1.64 -14.09
N THR A 91 -15.78 2.83 -13.99
CA THR A 91 -17.18 2.97 -13.60
C THR A 91 -18.12 2.34 -14.64
N GLU A 92 -17.91 2.61 -15.94
CA GLU A 92 -18.68 1.98 -17.02
C GLU A 92 -18.61 0.44 -16.96
N LEU A 93 -17.42 -0.12 -16.72
CA LEU A 93 -17.24 -1.56 -16.61
C LEU A 93 -17.84 -2.16 -15.33
N GLU A 94 -17.81 -1.45 -14.22
CA GLU A 94 -18.50 -1.87 -12.98
C GLU A 94 -20.01 -1.96 -13.23
N GLU A 95 -20.61 -0.94 -13.87
CA GLU A 95 -22.04 -0.92 -14.24
C GLU A 95 -22.36 -2.05 -15.21
N GLU A 96 -21.59 -2.22 -16.29
CA GLU A 96 -21.77 -3.27 -17.28
C GLU A 96 -21.74 -4.68 -16.65
N ARG A 97 -20.88 -4.88 -15.65
CA ARG A 97 -20.66 -6.16 -14.98
C ARG A 97 -21.48 -6.37 -13.72
N GLY A 98 -22.35 -5.43 -13.38
CA GLY A 98 -23.20 -5.51 -12.20
C GLY A 98 -22.46 -5.47 -10.88
N LEU A 99 -21.31 -4.79 -10.84
CA LEU A 99 -20.54 -4.51 -9.63
C LEU A 99 -21.00 -3.20 -9.01
N ASP A 100 -20.80 -3.06 -7.71
CA ASP A 100 -21.04 -1.77 -7.05
C ASP A 100 -20.06 -0.71 -7.57
N ILE A 101 -20.56 0.48 -7.88
CA ILE A 101 -19.70 1.60 -8.28
C ILE A 101 -18.72 1.92 -7.15
N GLY A 102 -17.42 1.89 -7.46
CA GLY A 102 -16.36 2.06 -6.47
C GLY A 102 -15.87 0.77 -5.84
N HIS A 103 -16.33 -0.39 -6.32
CA HIS A 103 -15.76 -1.70 -5.98
C HIS A 103 -14.26 -1.72 -6.22
N THR A 104 -13.83 -1.36 -7.42
CA THR A 104 -12.41 -1.36 -7.80
C THR A 104 -11.69 -0.15 -7.22
N LYS A 105 -10.77 -0.38 -6.28
CA LYS A 105 -9.91 0.64 -5.71
C LYS A 105 -8.65 0.88 -6.55
N LEU A 106 -7.96 1.97 -6.28
CA LEU A 106 -6.74 2.33 -7.00
C LEU A 106 -5.57 2.47 -6.02
N MET A 107 -4.45 1.90 -6.40
CA MET A 107 -3.14 2.19 -5.84
C MET A 107 -2.29 2.87 -6.91
N VAL A 108 -1.63 3.97 -6.58
CA VAL A 108 -0.82 4.74 -7.51
C VAL A 108 0.65 4.55 -7.20
N LEU A 109 1.46 4.39 -8.26
CA LEU A 109 2.91 4.43 -8.18
C LEU A 109 3.43 5.76 -8.74
N ILE A 110 4.14 6.50 -7.91
CA ILE A 110 4.90 7.70 -8.29
C ILE A 110 6.28 7.24 -8.73
N GLU A 111 6.52 7.32 -10.03
CA GLU A 111 7.69 6.72 -10.67
C GLU A 111 8.41 7.72 -11.60
N THR A 112 7.90 8.96 -11.69
CA THR A 112 8.45 10.01 -12.54
C THR A 112 8.65 11.31 -11.76
N PRO A 113 9.57 12.19 -12.17
CA PRO A 113 9.72 13.53 -11.61
C PRO A 113 8.45 14.38 -11.72
N ARG A 114 7.69 14.22 -12.81
CA ARG A 114 6.41 14.91 -13.01
C ARG A 114 5.35 14.42 -12.02
N GLY A 115 5.19 13.12 -11.86
CA GLY A 115 4.29 12.51 -10.88
C GLY A 115 4.63 12.95 -9.46
N TYR A 116 5.92 12.98 -9.15
CA TYR A 116 6.40 13.48 -7.86
C TYR A 116 6.04 14.94 -7.61
N SER A 117 6.25 15.82 -8.60
CA SER A 117 5.88 17.23 -8.49
C SER A 117 4.37 17.44 -8.31
N ASN A 118 3.54 16.52 -8.80
CA ASN A 118 2.09 16.56 -8.74
C ASN A 118 1.50 15.67 -7.63
N VAL A 119 2.32 15.10 -6.75
CA VAL A 119 1.92 14.02 -5.84
C VAL A 119 0.69 14.36 -4.97
N ARG A 120 0.55 15.60 -4.51
CA ARG A 120 -0.61 16.03 -3.70
C ARG A 120 -1.91 16.04 -4.51
N SER A 121 -1.89 16.59 -5.73
CA SER A 121 -3.06 16.60 -6.61
C SER A 121 -3.43 15.19 -7.05
N ILE A 122 -2.44 14.33 -7.27
CA ILE A 122 -2.64 12.91 -7.57
C ILE A 122 -3.30 12.22 -6.37
N ALA A 123 -2.75 12.35 -5.18
CA ALA A 123 -3.25 11.68 -3.98
C ALA A 123 -4.71 12.04 -3.64
N SER A 124 -5.16 13.25 -3.96
CA SER A 124 -6.52 13.74 -3.71
C SER A 124 -7.48 13.64 -4.90
N SER A 125 -7.06 13.02 -6.02
CA SER A 125 -7.80 13.09 -7.29
C SER A 125 -9.09 12.27 -7.34
N SER A 126 -9.19 11.19 -6.57
CA SER A 126 -10.35 10.28 -6.65
C SER A 126 -10.62 9.58 -5.31
N LYS A 127 -11.90 9.38 -5.00
CA LYS A 127 -12.34 8.54 -3.86
C LYS A 127 -12.03 7.04 -4.05
N ARG A 128 -11.64 6.64 -5.26
CA ARG A 128 -11.16 5.28 -5.52
C ARG A 128 -9.74 5.05 -5.03
N LEU A 129 -8.94 6.13 -4.87
CA LEU A 129 -7.59 5.98 -4.35
C LEU A 129 -7.63 5.47 -2.91
N SER A 130 -6.94 4.36 -2.67
CA SER A 130 -6.76 3.76 -1.35
C SER A 130 -5.31 3.76 -0.90
N ALA A 131 -4.36 3.79 -1.84
CA ALA A 131 -2.94 3.73 -1.51
C ALA A 131 -2.08 4.45 -2.56
N ILE A 132 -0.90 4.88 -2.12
CA ILE A 132 0.13 5.49 -2.97
C ILE A 132 1.52 5.00 -2.53
N ALA A 133 2.41 4.80 -3.48
CA ALA A 133 3.80 4.43 -3.23
C ALA A 133 4.76 5.16 -4.18
N LEU A 134 6.02 5.30 -3.76
CA LEU A 134 7.12 5.66 -4.63
C LEU A 134 7.67 4.39 -5.29
N GLY A 135 7.67 4.32 -6.61
CA GLY A 135 8.31 3.24 -7.36
C GLY A 135 9.79 3.57 -7.59
N GLN A 136 10.63 3.13 -6.68
CA GLN A 136 12.01 3.53 -6.53
C GLN A 136 12.85 3.35 -7.80
N GLU A 137 12.72 2.20 -8.47
CA GLU A 137 13.60 1.83 -9.57
C GLU A 137 13.39 2.76 -10.78
N ASP A 138 12.15 2.88 -11.25
CA ASP A 138 11.82 3.79 -12.36
C ASP A 138 12.07 5.27 -11.99
N PHE A 139 11.70 5.67 -10.76
CA PHE A 139 11.91 7.04 -10.30
C PHE A 139 13.39 7.43 -10.29
N SER A 140 14.28 6.58 -9.75
CA SER A 140 15.70 6.85 -9.69
C SER A 140 16.33 6.88 -11.10
N ALA A 141 15.90 6.00 -11.99
CA ALA A 141 16.34 6.00 -13.38
C ALA A 141 15.93 7.30 -14.11
N GLU A 142 14.68 7.74 -13.97
CA GLU A 142 14.18 9.01 -14.55
C GLU A 142 14.87 10.24 -13.96
N MET A 143 15.27 10.18 -12.69
CA MET A 143 16.04 11.23 -12.03
C MET A 143 17.52 11.25 -12.45
N GLY A 144 17.97 10.29 -13.27
CA GLY A 144 19.37 10.16 -13.66
C GLY A 144 20.28 9.77 -12.48
N MET A 145 19.73 9.15 -11.45
CA MET A 145 20.54 8.64 -10.33
C MET A 145 21.28 7.40 -10.79
N LEU A 146 22.54 7.28 -10.40
CA LEU A 146 23.22 6.01 -10.37
C LEU A 146 22.53 5.10 -9.34
N GLU A 147 22.96 3.88 -9.15
CA GLU A 147 22.33 2.99 -8.15
C GLU A 147 22.06 3.71 -6.83
N PRO A 148 20.78 3.93 -6.44
CA PRO A 148 20.48 4.59 -5.18
C PRO A 148 20.81 3.66 -4.02
N GLU A 149 21.75 4.08 -3.17
CA GLU A 149 22.17 3.33 -2.00
C GLU A 149 21.49 3.80 -0.73
N GLY A 150 21.08 2.87 0.11
CA GLY A 150 20.59 3.14 1.45
C GLY A 150 19.42 4.13 1.50
N MET A 151 19.61 5.22 2.25
CA MET A 151 18.57 6.23 2.51
C MET A 151 18.55 7.39 1.50
N SER A 152 19.20 7.28 0.34
CA SER A 152 19.31 8.35 -0.64
C SER A 152 17.96 8.86 -1.17
N LEU A 153 16.93 8.01 -1.19
CA LEU A 153 15.57 8.36 -1.60
C LEU A 153 14.63 8.73 -0.45
N LEU A 154 15.11 8.79 0.80
CA LEU A 154 14.25 8.98 1.97
C LEU A 154 13.37 10.22 1.89
N SER A 155 13.90 11.35 1.45
CA SER A 155 13.15 12.61 1.32
C SER A 155 11.99 12.50 0.31
N TYR A 156 12.19 11.74 -0.76
CA TYR A 156 11.15 11.48 -1.75
C TYR A 156 10.05 10.59 -1.18
N TYR A 157 10.41 9.54 -0.46
CA TYR A 157 9.46 8.68 0.26
C TYR A 157 8.63 9.48 1.27
N GLN A 158 9.27 10.36 2.06
CA GLN A 158 8.57 11.18 3.04
C GLN A 158 7.58 12.16 2.38
N THR A 159 7.92 12.74 1.24
CA THR A 159 7.01 13.63 0.50
C THR A 159 5.76 12.88 0.03
N VAL A 160 5.92 11.68 -0.53
CA VAL A 160 4.80 10.81 -0.94
C VAL A 160 3.95 10.43 0.28
N GLN A 161 4.58 10.08 1.40
CA GLN A 161 3.89 9.76 2.65
C GLN A 161 3.06 10.93 3.18
N VAL A 162 3.61 12.15 3.17
CA VAL A 162 2.88 13.35 3.61
C VAL A 162 1.65 13.59 2.73
N ALA A 163 1.79 13.48 1.40
CA ALA A 163 0.67 13.61 0.48
C ALA A 163 -0.41 12.54 0.71
N ALA A 164 -0.01 11.29 0.99
CA ALA A 164 -0.92 10.22 1.35
C ALA A 164 -1.72 10.54 2.61
N ARG A 165 -1.05 10.99 3.66
CA ARG A 165 -1.70 11.35 4.94
C ARG A 165 -2.64 12.54 4.81
N GLU A 166 -2.27 13.56 4.03
CA GLU A 166 -3.12 14.70 3.72
C GLU A 166 -4.42 14.26 3.02
N ALA A 167 -4.32 13.31 2.09
CA ALA A 167 -5.45 12.77 1.33
C ALA A 167 -6.24 11.66 2.06
N GLY A 168 -5.77 11.18 3.21
CA GLY A 168 -6.40 10.10 3.97
C GLY A 168 -6.27 8.71 3.34
N ILE A 169 -5.24 8.49 2.50
CA ILE A 169 -4.94 7.19 1.85
C ILE A 169 -3.69 6.55 2.46
N LEU A 170 -3.50 5.26 2.18
CA LEU A 170 -2.40 4.47 2.74
C LEU A 170 -1.06 4.80 2.05
N PRO A 171 -0.04 5.30 2.75
CA PRO A 171 1.32 5.33 2.24
C PRO A 171 1.93 3.94 2.30
N ILE A 172 2.27 3.39 1.15
CA ILE A 172 3.01 2.13 1.03
C ILE A 172 4.44 2.47 0.67
N GLY A 173 5.41 1.98 1.45
CA GLY A 173 6.80 2.35 1.24
C GLY A 173 7.78 1.40 1.89
N TYR A 174 8.93 1.30 1.26
CA TYR A 174 10.07 0.53 1.73
C TYR A 174 11.34 1.26 1.26
N PRO A 175 12.08 1.91 2.16
CA PRO A 175 13.27 2.69 1.77
C PRO A 175 14.46 1.77 1.49
N GLY A 176 14.50 1.20 0.30
CA GLY A 176 15.50 0.29 -0.19
C GLY A 176 15.00 -0.47 -1.42
N SER A 177 15.91 -1.10 -2.17
CA SER A 177 15.51 -1.89 -3.33
C SER A 177 14.79 -3.17 -2.90
N ILE A 178 13.58 -3.38 -3.39
CA ILE A 178 12.85 -4.64 -3.21
C ILE A 178 13.41 -5.75 -4.11
N ALA A 179 14.22 -5.39 -5.10
CA ALA A 179 14.88 -6.34 -6.00
C ALA A 179 15.98 -7.13 -5.28
N GLU A 180 16.57 -6.59 -4.21
CA GLU A 180 17.48 -7.33 -3.35
C GLU A 180 16.67 -8.26 -2.42
N PHE A 181 16.67 -9.54 -2.73
CA PHE A 181 15.93 -10.56 -1.99
C PHE A 181 16.83 -11.60 -1.30
N THR A 182 18.16 -11.44 -1.39
CA THR A 182 19.14 -12.34 -0.80
C THR A 182 19.51 -11.90 0.61
N ASP A 183 19.70 -10.61 0.85
CA ASP A 183 19.96 -10.04 2.18
C ASP A 183 18.66 -9.75 2.93
N LEU A 184 18.18 -10.76 3.65
CA LEU A 184 16.93 -10.64 4.43
C LEU A 184 17.10 -9.79 5.71
N GLU A 185 18.32 -9.64 6.22
CA GLU A 185 18.56 -8.79 7.41
C GLU A 185 18.52 -7.30 7.03
N LEU A 186 19.12 -6.92 5.91
CA LEU A 186 18.97 -5.58 5.35
C LEU A 186 17.49 -5.30 5.05
N PHE A 187 16.78 -6.26 4.46
CA PHE A 187 15.35 -6.13 4.18
C PHE A 187 14.54 -5.88 5.46
N ARG A 188 14.81 -6.65 6.53
CA ARG A 188 14.19 -6.47 7.85
C ARG A 188 14.46 -5.07 8.43
N SER A 189 15.72 -4.65 8.41
CA SER A 189 16.13 -3.33 8.90
C SER A 189 15.36 -2.20 8.21
N ASN A 190 15.29 -2.24 6.89
CA ASN A 190 14.58 -1.24 6.10
C ASN A 190 13.05 -1.28 6.32
N ALA A 191 12.45 -2.45 6.50
CA ALA A 191 11.04 -2.59 6.85
C ALA A 191 10.73 -1.93 8.21
N MET A 192 11.60 -2.11 9.20
CA MET A 192 11.48 -1.44 10.51
C MET A 192 11.65 0.07 10.41
N VAL A 193 12.52 0.56 9.53
CA VAL A 193 12.65 1.99 9.23
C VAL A 193 11.36 2.51 8.59
N ALA A 194 10.80 1.82 7.59
CA ALA A 194 9.53 2.20 6.96
C ALA A 194 8.42 2.36 8.00
N ARG A 195 8.24 1.37 8.88
CA ARG A 195 7.26 1.44 9.96
C ARG A 195 7.48 2.67 10.87
N ARG A 196 8.72 2.92 11.30
CA ARG A 196 9.06 4.08 12.16
C ARG A 196 8.78 5.42 11.49
N LEU A 197 8.92 5.49 10.19
CA LEU A 197 8.58 6.67 9.38
C LEU A 197 7.07 6.85 9.21
N GLY A 198 6.26 5.83 9.55
CA GLY A 198 4.81 5.91 9.51
C GLY A 198 4.19 5.41 8.19
N PHE A 199 4.87 4.56 7.44
CA PHE A 199 4.26 3.79 6.36
C PHE A 199 3.33 2.73 6.95
N ASP A 200 2.30 2.34 6.19
CA ASP A 200 1.30 1.34 6.59
C ASP A 200 1.63 -0.07 6.10
N GLY A 201 2.59 -0.20 5.20
CA GLY A 201 3.04 -1.45 4.64
C GLY A 201 4.14 -1.26 3.62
N GLY A 202 4.63 -2.38 3.07
CA GLY A 202 5.63 -2.41 2.01
C GLY A 202 5.28 -3.42 0.93
N ALA A 203 5.80 -3.20 -0.29
CA ALA A 203 5.75 -4.19 -1.34
C ALA A 203 6.96 -5.14 -1.26
N CYS A 204 6.78 -6.37 -1.74
CA CYS A 204 7.87 -7.34 -1.89
C CYS A 204 7.69 -8.18 -3.15
N ILE A 205 8.79 -8.74 -3.66
CA ILE A 205 8.79 -9.55 -4.89
C ILE A 205 9.08 -11.03 -4.63
N HIS A 206 9.53 -11.39 -3.42
CA HIS A 206 9.91 -12.75 -3.07
C HIS A 206 9.13 -13.27 -1.85
N PRO A 207 8.66 -14.54 -1.84
CA PRO A 207 7.88 -15.11 -0.73
C PRO A 207 8.58 -15.09 0.64
N ARG A 208 9.92 -15.11 0.68
CA ARG A 208 10.68 -14.99 1.95
C ARG A 208 10.62 -13.61 2.60
N GLN A 209 10.28 -12.58 1.83
CA GLN A 209 10.14 -11.21 2.33
C GLN A 209 8.79 -10.97 3.05
N VAL A 210 7.74 -11.74 2.71
CA VAL A 210 6.40 -11.58 3.28
C VAL A 210 6.37 -11.70 4.81
N PRO A 211 6.95 -12.77 5.43
CA PRO A 211 6.95 -12.86 6.90
C PRO A 211 7.67 -11.70 7.57
N ILE A 212 8.71 -11.15 6.94
CA ILE A 212 9.47 -10.02 7.47
C ILE A 212 8.63 -8.74 7.47
N LEU A 213 7.89 -8.46 6.40
CA LEU A 213 6.96 -7.33 6.37
C LEU A 213 5.84 -7.51 7.40
N ASN A 214 5.25 -8.69 7.49
CA ASN A 214 4.21 -8.98 8.48
C ASN A 214 4.71 -8.75 9.90
N GLU A 215 5.91 -9.25 10.24
CA GLU A 215 6.54 -9.02 11.54
C GLU A 215 6.82 -7.53 11.77
N ALA A 216 7.39 -6.85 10.78
CA ALA A 216 7.75 -5.43 10.91
C ALA A 216 6.53 -4.53 11.14
N PHE A 217 5.41 -4.77 10.46
CA PHE A 217 4.22 -3.92 10.53
C PHE A 217 3.17 -4.37 11.56
N THR A 218 3.33 -5.55 12.17
CA THR A 218 2.46 -6.00 13.27
C THR A 218 2.93 -5.41 14.60
N PRO A 219 2.06 -4.79 15.40
CA PRO A 219 2.41 -4.36 16.75
C PRO A 219 2.78 -5.54 17.65
N THR A 220 3.84 -5.38 18.42
CA THR A 220 4.24 -6.36 19.43
C THR A 220 3.30 -6.32 20.64
N GLU A 221 3.21 -7.40 21.41
CA GLU A 221 2.44 -7.43 22.66
C GLU A 221 2.89 -6.34 23.63
N SER A 222 4.19 -6.04 23.71
CA SER A 222 4.70 -4.95 24.54
C SER A 222 4.19 -3.57 24.10
N GLU A 223 4.13 -3.32 22.78
CA GLU A 223 3.58 -2.07 22.23
C GLU A 223 2.07 -1.98 22.49
N ILE A 224 1.34 -3.07 22.34
CA ILE A 224 -0.10 -3.15 22.62
C ILE A 224 -0.38 -2.85 24.08
N ASN A 225 0.25 -3.57 25.00
CA ASN A 225 0.06 -3.41 26.44
C ASN A 225 0.40 -1.97 26.89
N ARG A 226 1.48 -1.40 26.35
CA ARG A 226 1.88 -0.03 26.62
C ARG A 226 0.87 0.99 26.08
N ALA A 227 0.33 0.75 24.89
CA ALA A 227 -0.70 1.60 24.29
C ALA A 227 -2.00 1.56 25.10
N GLU A 228 -2.46 0.38 25.53
CA GLU A 228 -3.64 0.21 26.39
C GLU A 228 -3.48 0.95 27.72
N ALA A 229 -2.34 0.78 28.39
CA ALA A 229 -2.06 1.46 29.64
C ALA A 229 -2.03 3.00 29.46
N MET A 230 -1.44 3.49 28.38
CA MET A 230 -1.35 4.92 28.06
C MET A 230 -2.73 5.53 27.81
N VAL A 231 -3.56 4.90 26.97
CA VAL A 231 -4.92 5.36 26.68
C VAL A 231 -5.75 5.39 27.97
N LYS A 232 -5.70 4.33 28.77
CA LYS A 232 -6.42 4.24 30.05
C LYS A 232 -6.06 5.38 31.01
N VAL A 233 -4.77 5.63 31.23
CA VAL A 233 -4.30 6.72 32.11
C VAL A 233 -4.74 8.08 31.62
N TYR A 234 -4.71 8.29 30.31
CA TYR A 234 -5.17 9.53 29.70
C TYR A 234 -6.68 9.73 29.85
N ASP A 235 -7.49 8.69 29.60
CA ASP A 235 -8.96 8.75 29.73
C ASP A 235 -9.38 9.04 31.19
N GLU A 236 -8.69 8.44 32.16
CA GLU A 236 -8.89 8.71 33.61
C GLU A 236 -8.58 10.19 33.93
N ALA A 237 -7.48 10.74 33.41
CA ALA A 237 -7.12 12.15 33.62
C ALA A 237 -8.13 13.10 32.95
N MET A 238 -8.55 12.80 31.73
CA MET A 238 -9.59 13.58 31.03
C MET A 238 -10.92 13.58 31.80
N ALA A 239 -11.31 12.46 32.38
CA ALA A 239 -12.51 12.36 33.21
C ALA A 239 -12.39 13.19 34.53
N ALA A 240 -11.17 13.40 35.02
CA ALA A 240 -10.86 14.26 36.15
C ALA A 240 -10.74 15.76 35.79
N GLY A 241 -10.77 16.10 34.48
CA GLY A 241 -10.66 17.48 33.99
C GLY A 241 -9.25 17.93 33.60
N ASP A 242 -8.29 17.00 33.58
CA ASP A 242 -6.90 17.29 33.22
C ASP A 242 -6.67 17.05 31.71
N GLY A 243 -6.09 18.03 31.00
CA GLY A 243 -5.79 17.95 29.56
C GLY A 243 -4.47 17.23 29.20
N ALA A 244 -3.64 16.90 30.20
CA ALA A 244 -2.39 16.19 30.06
C ALA A 244 -2.03 15.47 31.37
N VAL A 245 -1.32 14.34 31.27
CA VAL A 245 -0.95 13.53 32.45
C VAL A 245 0.44 12.94 32.25
N ALA A 246 1.12 12.60 33.34
CA ALA A 246 2.40 11.92 33.33
C ALA A 246 2.21 10.41 33.13
N PHE A 247 2.94 9.84 32.17
CA PHE A 247 3.01 8.40 31.94
C PHE A 247 4.46 7.99 31.68
N GLU A 248 4.99 7.04 32.45
CA GLU A 248 6.39 6.58 32.38
C GLU A 248 7.42 7.74 32.40
N GLY A 249 7.18 8.75 33.25
CA GLY A 249 8.08 9.91 33.37
C GLY A 249 8.03 10.92 32.22
N LYS A 250 7.06 10.79 31.32
CA LYS A 250 6.83 11.72 30.19
C LYS A 250 5.40 12.27 30.25
N MET A 251 5.23 13.51 29.85
CA MET A 251 3.90 14.08 29.65
C MET A 251 3.26 13.48 28.42
N ILE A 252 2.00 13.04 28.54
CA ILE A 252 1.16 12.59 27.44
C ILE A 252 -0.02 13.54 27.27
N ASP A 253 -0.34 13.81 26.02
CA ASP A 253 -1.40 14.67 25.54
C ASP A 253 -2.08 14.06 24.31
N VAL A 254 -3.05 14.76 23.71
CA VAL A 254 -3.82 14.27 22.56
C VAL A 254 -2.96 13.65 21.44
N PRO A 255 -1.89 14.29 20.91
CA PRO A 255 -1.10 13.70 19.83
C PRO A 255 -0.29 12.46 20.25
N VAL A 256 0.08 12.35 21.51
CA VAL A 256 0.77 11.15 22.03
C VAL A 256 -0.20 9.99 22.15
N VAL A 257 -1.40 10.24 22.68
CA VAL A 257 -2.45 9.23 22.81
C VAL A 257 -2.99 8.79 21.46
N ALA A 258 -3.11 9.69 20.49
CA ALA A 258 -3.50 9.33 19.11
C ALA A 258 -2.54 8.31 18.47
N ARG A 259 -1.23 8.38 18.77
CA ARG A 259 -0.28 7.34 18.32
C ARG A 259 -0.49 5.99 19.02
N ALA A 260 -0.83 6.00 20.30
CA ALA A 260 -1.16 4.79 21.02
C ALA A 260 -2.45 4.16 20.50
N GLN A 261 -3.48 4.98 20.25
CA GLN A 261 -4.74 4.52 19.65
C GLN A 261 -4.52 3.85 18.29
N ARG A 262 -3.67 4.41 17.44
CA ARG A 262 -3.33 3.79 16.15
C ARG A 262 -2.72 2.38 16.29
N VAL A 263 -1.91 2.13 17.33
CA VAL A 263 -1.40 0.77 17.62
C VAL A 263 -2.54 -0.19 17.93
N LEU A 264 -3.52 0.27 18.72
CA LEU A 264 -4.69 -0.52 19.08
C LEU A 264 -5.60 -0.78 17.87
N ASP A 265 -5.81 0.21 17.03
CA ASP A 265 -6.60 0.09 15.80
C ASP A 265 -6.01 -0.97 14.86
N ILE A 266 -4.68 -0.96 14.66
CA ILE A 266 -3.97 -1.98 13.86
C ILE A 266 -4.13 -3.38 14.48
N ARG A 267 -3.98 -3.50 15.81
CA ARG A 267 -4.23 -4.76 16.53
C ARG A 267 -5.65 -5.28 16.25
N ASP A 268 -6.65 -4.41 16.32
CA ASP A 268 -8.05 -4.81 16.18
C ASP A 268 -8.38 -5.23 14.75
N ILE A 269 -7.83 -4.56 13.75
CA ILE A 269 -7.92 -4.96 12.34
C ILE A 269 -7.31 -6.37 12.16
N ILE A 270 -6.11 -6.61 12.69
CA ILE A 270 -5.44 -7.91 12.59
C ILE A 270 -6.25 -9.02 13.30
N ARG A 271 -6.81 -8.73 14.49
CA ARG A 271 -7.65 -9.68 15.24
C ARG A 271 -8.95 -10.00 14.48
N ALA A 272 -9.61 -8.98 13.93
CA ALA A 272 -10.81 -9.16 13.13
C ALA A 272 -10.55 -10.06 11.90
N LYS A 273 -9.46 -9.84 11.20
CA LYS A 273 -9.04 -10.66 10.05
C LYS A 273 -8.81 -12.12 10.45
N LYS A 274 -8.07 -12.36 11.53
CA LYS A 274 -7.84 -13.72 12.06
C LYS A 274 -9.12 -14.44 12.47
N ASN A 275 -10.08 -13.72 13.08
CA ASN A 275 -11.36 -14.29 13.51
C ASN A 275 -12.30 -14.60 12.34
N ALA A 276 -12.18 -13.87 11.23
CA ALA A 276 -12.92 -14.13 10.00
C ALA A 276 -12.42 -15.38 9.23
N GLY A 277 -11.38 -16.05 9.72
CA GLY A 277 -10.81 -17.24 9.06
C GLY A 277 -9.96 -16.89 7.84
N VAL A 278 -9.52 -15.65 7.80
CA VAL A 278 -8.75 -15.05 6.72
C VAL A 278 -7.29 -14.89 7.15
#